data_752e78f464b31322c013f32288edadc0
#
_entry.id   752e78f464b31322c013f32288edadc0
#
_cell.length_a   1.000
_cell.length_b   1.000
_cell.length_c   1.000
_cell.angle_alpha   90.00
_cell.angle_beta   90.00
_cell.angle_gamma   90.00
#
_symmetry.space_group_name_H-M   'P 1'
#
loop_
_entity.id
_entity.type
_entity.pdbx_description
1 polymer ?
#
loop_
_entity_poly.entity_id
_entity_poly.type
_entity_poly.pdbx_seq_one_letter_code
_entity_poly.pdbx_strand_id
1 'polypeptide(L)'
;MNTENKNSRRDFVKTSALLTGGVMATPLLSKANFFSGAEDTIKVALIGCGGRGTGAATQACMTKQNVKLVAMADAFRDRIDNSFKELTADNNIKNRVDVPEERKYVGFDAYKKAMAHADVVILTTPPGFRPIHFEEAVKQGKQIFMEKPVATDPAGIKRVLDAAEIAKQKKLNVVVGLQRHYQNSYRELFAKKDMIGDITSAQAWWNNDGVWVNMRKPEQTEMEYQMRNWYYFVWLCGDHIVEQHIHNMDVINWFKGGHPVKAQGMGGRQVRKGKEYGEIFDHHYVEYQYADGSILNSQCRHIPGTMSKVDEVMIGTKGKIFCGAANIKDHSGKVLFQFDKKGENDPYQTEHDELFAAIAKGEYKFANAEYGAHSTMTAIMGRMATYSGQVLDWDKLMNSGMSVMPKEFAWNAMPPTLPDADGYYPVAVPGKTKYI
;
A
#
# COMPACT_ATOMS: atom_id res chain seq x y z
N MET A 1 48.51 62.17 -10.25
CA MET A 1 49.13 61.24 -9.26
C MET A 1 48.02 60.39 -8.69
N ASN A 2 47.98 59.14 -9.15
CA ASN A 2 47.02 58.15 -8.74
C ASN A 2 47.38 57.56 -7.41
N THR A 3 46.42 57.40 -6.51
CA THR A 3 46.49 56.43 -5.39
C THR A 3 45.27 55.56 -5.41
N GLU A 4 45.45 54.32 -5.87
CA GLU A 4 44.52 53.23 -5.82
C GLU A 4 44.35 52.79 -4.35
N ASN A 5 43.10 52.71 -3.90
CA ASN A 5 42.72 52.16 -2.64
C ASN A 5 42.25 50.68 -2.83
N LYS A 6 43.14 49.73 -2.49
CA LYS A 6 42.87 48.29 -2.50
C LYS A 6 42.09 47.87 -1.23
N ASN A 7 40.78 47.76 -1.32
CA ASN A 7 40.02 47.09 -0.29
C ASN A 7 40.21 45.57 -0.39
N SER A 8 40.80 45.00 0.65
CA SER A 8 41.09 43.57 0.73
C SER A 8 39.80 42.75 0.99
N ARG A 9 39.70 41.55 0.39
CA ARG A 9 38.62 40.58 0.60
C ARG A 9 38.38 40.25 2.11
N ARG A 10 39.32 40.60 2.95
CA ARG A 10 39.25 40.35 4.40
C ARG A 10 38.36 41.37 5.14
N ASP A 11 38.21 42.59 4.63
CA ASP A 11 37.38 43.61 5.24
C ASP A 11 35.90 43.48 4.83
N PHE A 12 35.60 42.92 3.68
CA PHE A 12 34.24 42.56 3.26
C PHE A 12 33.62 41.49 4.13
N VAL A 13 34.42 40.48 4.58
CA VAL A 13 33.95 39.40 5.47
C VAL A 13 33.67 39.90 6.88
N LYS A 14 34.38 40.92 7.36
CA LYS A 14 34.16 41.49 8.69
C LYS A 14 32.94 42.42 8.79
N THR A 15 32.56 43.08 7.72
CA THR A 15 31.41 44.00 7.69
C THR A 15 30.08 43.27 7.45
N SER A 16 30.12 42.07 6.87
CA SER A 16 28.92 41.23 6.64
C SER A 16 28.50 40.46 7.91
N ALA A 17 29.31 40.42 8.95
CA ALA A 17 29.03 39.69 10.19
C ALA A 17 28.29 40.52 11.27
N LEU A 18 27.97 41.79 11.02
CA LEU A 18 27.40 42.71 12.00
C LEU A 18 26.00 43.24 11.72
N LEU A 19 25.32 42.75 10.67
CA LEU A 19 23.97 43.23 10.29
C LEU A 19 22.90 42.12 10.05
N THR A 20 23.05 40.97 10.72
CA THR A 20 21.94 39.99 10.78
C THR A 20 21.75 39.53 12.23
N GLY A 21 21.28 40.45 13.06
CA GLY A 21 20.52 40.12 14.27
C GLY A 21 19.12 39.69 13.87
N GLY A 22 18.97 38.55 13.19
CA GLY A 22 17.72 37.93 12.83
C GLY A 22 17.66 36.54 13.42
N VAL A 23 16.65 36.31 14.22
CA VAL A 23 16.19 35.05 14.81
C VAL A 23 16.77 33.82 14.12
N MET A 24 17.73 33.16 14.77
CA MET A 24 18.08 31.79 14.44
C MET A 24 16.88 30.90 14.74
N ALA A 25 16.01 30.70 13.75
CA ALA A 25 15.22 29.51 13.69
C ALA A 25 16.21 28.35 13.52
N THR A 26 16.62 27.73 14.62
CA THR A 26 17.27 26.43 14.58
C THR A 26 16.33 25.52 13.79
N PRO A 27 16.75 24.91 12.65
CA PRO A 27 15.98 23.83 12.09
C PRO A 27 15.90 22.80 13.21
N LEU A 28 14.68 22.47 13.63
CA LEU A 28 14.38 21.25 14.35
C LEU A 28 14.76 20.12 13.37
N LEU A 29 16.05 19.80 13.32
CA LEU A 29 16.52 18.50 12.88
C LEU A 29 15.88 17.53 13.87
N SER A 30 14.70 17.00 13.49
CA SER A 30 14.17 15.82 14.13
C SER A 30 15.33 14.83 14.15
N LYS A 31 15.79 14.48 15.35
CA LYS A 31 16.77 13.41 15.52
C LYS A 31 16.17 12.19 14.85
N ALA A 32 16.59 11.89 13.63
CA ALA A 32 16.44 10.56 13.10
C ALA A 32 17.07 9.67 14.18
N ASN A 33 16.30 8.79 14.79
CA ASN A 33 16.82 7.86 15.78
C ASN A 33 17.82 6.97 15.05
N PHE A 34 19.09 7.32 15.10
CA PHE A 34 20.16 6.45 14.66
C PHE A 34 20.31 5.40 15.74
N PHE A 35 19.93 4.16 15.39
CA PHE A 35 20.29 3.00 16.20
C PHE A 35 21.81 2.88 16.12
N SER A 36 22.51 3.11 17.24
CA SER A 36 23.97 3.15 17.31
C SER A 36 24.61 1.80 17.63
N GLY A 37 23.79 0.75 17.83
CA GLY A 37 24.27 -0.60 18.13
C GLY A 37 23.23 -1.69 17.84
N ALA A 38 23.70 -2.91 17.58
CA ALA A 38 22.87 -4.09 17.34
C ALA A 38 22.02 -4.52 18.56
N GLU A 39 22.25 -3.92 19.73
CA GLU A 39 21.55 -4.21 20.98
C GLU A 39 20.38 -3.24 21.26
N ASP A 40 20.25 -2.14 20.51
CA ASP A 40 19.18 -1.18 20.71
C ASP A 40 17.82 -1.79 20.36
N THR A 41 16.85 -1.64 21.26
CA THR A 41 15.50 -2.16 21.05
C THR A 41 14.75 -1.28 20.05
N ILE A 42 14.32 -1.86 18.93
CA ILE A 42 13.45 -1.23 17.93
C ILE A 42 11.99 -1.35 18.41
N LYS A 43 11.38 -0.23 18.76
CA LYS A 43 9.99 -0.18 19.23
C LYS A 43 9.02 -0.08 18.08
N VAL A 44 8.01 -0.95 18.08
CA VAL A 44 7.00 -1.05 17.01
C VAL A 44 5.62 -0.69 17.55
N ALA A 45 4.84 0.06 16.78
CA ALA A 45 3.41 0.23 17.00
C ALA A 45 2.61 -0.42 15.86
N LEU A 46 1.58 -1.20 16.22
CA LEU A 46 0.63 -1.80 15.29
C LEU A 46 -0.61 -0.92 15.16
N ILE A 47 -0.90 -0.46 13.94
CA ILE A 47 -2.07 0.34 13.59
C ILE A 47 -2.98 -0.46 12.66
N GLY A 48 -4.11 -0.94 13.21
CA GLY A 48 -4.99 -1.90 12.55
C GLY A 48 -4.71 -3.33 13.04
N CYS A 49 -5.52 -3.82 13.98
CA CYS A 49 -5.34 -5.07 14.69
C CYS A 49 -6.21 -6.21 14.12
N GLY A 50 -6.45 -6.21 12.81
CA GLY A 50 -7.07 -7.33 12.09
C GLY A 50 -6.09 -8.47 11.86
N GLY A 51 -6.54 -9.55 11.18
CA GLY A 51 -5.71 -10.73 10.92
C GLY A 51 -4.41 -10.41 10.19
N ARG A 52 -4.45 -9.54 9.15
CA ARG A 52 -3.20 -9.13 8.47
C ARG A 52 -2.28 -8.31 9.39
N GLY A 53 -2.85 -7.43 10.23
CA GLY A 53 -2.06 -6.66 11.20
C GLY A 53 -1.38 -7.55 12.23
N THR A 54 -2.10 -8.52 12.78
CA THR A 54 -1.54 -9.54 13.70
C THR A 54 -0.40 -10.28 13.03
N GLY A 55 -0.59 -10.77 11.78
CA GLY A 55 0.47 -11.44 11.00
C GLY A 55 1.69 -10.56 10.76
N ALA A 56 1.51 -9.27 10.40
CA ALA A 56 2.61 -8.34 10.19
C ALA A 56 3.40 -8.04 11.47
N ALA A 57 2.70 -7.91 12.60
CA ALA A 57 3.34 -7.77 13.91
C ALA A 57 4.13 -9.02 14.31
N THR A 58 3.60 -10.22 14.02
CA THR A 58 4.31 -11.50 14.21
C THR A 58 5.58 -11.51 13.38
N GLN A 59 5.51 -11.21 12.08
CA GLN A 59 6.67 -11.18 11.18
C GLN A 59 7.73 -10.17 11.63
N ALA A 60 7.33 -8.97 12.06
CA ALA A 60 8.24 -7.99 12.62
C ALA A 60 8.94 -8.51 13.89
N CYS A 61 8.18 -9.15 14.78
CA CYS A 61 8.71 -9.76 15.99
C CYS A 61 9.54 -11.03 15.73
N MET A 62 9.42 -11.69 14.58
CA MET A 62 10.24 -12.85 14.20
C MET A 62 11.58 -12.48 13.58
N THR A 63 11.80 -11.21 13.22
CA THR A 63 13.09 -10.76 12.65
C THR A 63 14.24 -11.00 13.61
N LYS A 64 15.47 -11.03 13.10
CA LYS A 64 16.69 -11.28 13.90
C LYS A 64 17.05 -10.11 14.81
N GLN A 65 16.49 -8.91 14.58
CA GLN A 65 16.76 -7.71 15.36
C GLN A 65 16.04 -7.75 16.69
N ASN A 66 16.50 -6.89 17.63
CA ASN A 66 15.86 -6.71 18.93
C ASN A 66 14.60 -5.83 18.77
N VAL A 67 13.49 -6.44 18.37
CA VAL A 67 12.21 -5.78 18.11
C VAL A 67 11.26 -6.00 19.28
N LYS A 68 10.53 -4.95 19.71
CA LYS A 68 9.41 -5.05 20.66
C LYS A 68 8.18 -4.33 20.13
N LEU A 69 7.04 -5.00 20.14
CA LEU A 69 5.73 -4.39 19.96
C LEU A 69 5.36 -3.68 21.27
N VAL A 70 5.19 -2.34 21.23
CA VAL A 70 5.01 -1.52 22.43
C VAL A 70 3.69 -0.75 22.49
N ALA A 71 2.94 -0.68 21.39
CA ALA A 71 1.63 -0.02 21.33
C ALA A 71 0.76 -0.63 20.24
N MET A 72 -0.56 -0.61 20.45
CA MET A 72 -1.56 -1.09 19.49
C MET A 72 -2.69 -0.09 19.35
N ALA A 73 -3.22 0.07 18.14
CA ALA A 73 -4.35 0.94 17.85
C ALA A 73 -5.30 0.32 16.81
N ASP A 74 -6.59 0.42 17.06
CA ASP A 74 -7.66 0.05 16.12
C ASP A 74 -8.90 0.91 16.40
N ALA A 75 -9.81 0.99 15.45
CA ALA A 75 -11.11 1.59 15.67
C ALA A 75 -11.97 0.80 16.67
N PHE A 76 -11.72 -0.52 16.78
CA PHE A 76 -12.50 -1.46 17.57
C PHE A 76 -11.68 -2.12 18.67
N ARG A 77 -12.17 -2.09 19.89
CA ARG A 77 -11.51 -2.69 21.06
C ARG A 77 -11.33 -4.20 20.91
N ASP A 78 -12.35 -4.91 20.45
CA ASP A 78 -12.30 -6.36 20.26
C ASP A 78 -11.20 -6.81 19.27
N ARG A 79 -10.86 -5.97 18.28
CA ARG A 79 -9.74 -6.24 17.37
C ARG A 79 -8.40 -6.20 18.08
N ILE A 80 -8.19 -5.21 18.93
CA ILE A 80 -6.97 -5.09 19.76
C ILE A 80 -6.86 -6.30 20.69
N ASP A 81 -7.94 -6.63 21.41
CA ASP A 81 -7.91 -7.70 22.42
C ASP A 81 -7.64 -9.07 21.79
N ASN A 82 -8.29 -9.36 20.64
CA ASN A 82 -8.06 -10.61 19.93
C ASN A 82 -6.63 -10.71 19.40
N SER A 83 -6.13 -9.65 18.75
CA SER A 83 -4.76 -9.60 18.24
C SER A 83 -3.72 -9.72 19.37
N PHE A 84 -3.91 -8.99 20.45
CA PHE A 84 -3.02 -9.06 21.63
C PHE A 84 -3.00 -10.47 22.24
N LYS A 85 -4.16 -11.11 22.40
CA LYS A 85 -4.26 -12.49 22.87
C LYS A 85 -3.49 -13.47 21.97
N GLU A 86 -3.63 -13.33 20.65
CA GLU A 86 -2.96 -14.16 19.65
C GLU A 86 -1.43 -13.99 19.71
N LEU A 87 -0.96 -12.74 19.72
CA LEU A 87 0.47 -12.41 19.78
C LEU A 87 1.13 -12.87 21.08
N THR A 88 0.44 -12.76 22.22
CA THR A 88 0.96 -13.20 23.53
C THR A 88 0.89 -14.71 23.74
N ALA A 89 0.08 -15.42 22.97
CA ALA A 89 0.00 -16.89 22.98
C ALA A 89 1.09 -17.55 22.12
N ASP A 90 1.69 -16.85 21.15
CA ASP A 90 2.76 -17.38 20.29
C ASP A 90 4.09 -17.46 21.04
N ASN A 91 4.54 -18.70 21.29
CA ASN A 91 5.78 -18.97 22.02
C ASN A 91 7.03 -18.37 21.38
N ASN A 92 7.03 -18.12 20.06
CA ASN A 92 8.19 -17.60 19.33
C ASN A 92 8.38 -16.10 19.58
N ILE A 93 7.29 -15.36 19.86
CA ILE A 93 7.33 -13.90 19.91
C ILE A 93 6.77 -13.28 21.20
N LYS A 94 6.10 -14.05 22.08
CA LYS A 94 5.45 -13.52 23.28
C LYS A 94 6.33 -12.63 24.15
N ASN A 95 7.63 -12.92 24.23
CA ASN A 95 8.60 -12.13 24.99
C ASN A 95 8.97 -10.79 24.31
N ARG A 96 8.51 -10.58 23.08
CA ARG A 96 8.68 -9.34 22.30
C ARG A 96 7.40 -8.49 22.25
N VAL A 97 6.34 -8.94 22.92
CA VAL A 97 5.08 -8.20 23.05
C VAL A 97 5.05 -7.52 24.42
N ASP A 98 5.22 -6.21 24.44
CA ASP A 98 5.29 -5.37 25.62
C ASP A 98 4.30 -4.20 25.51
N VAL A 99 3.01 -4.54 25.48
CA VAL A 99 1.90 -3.59 25.28
C VAL A 99 1.06 -3.53 26.54
N PRO A 100 1.34 -2.60 27.47
CA PRO A 100 0.49 -2.40 28.65
C PRO A 100 -0.87 -1.81 28.26
N GLU A 101 -1.85 -1.89 29.16
CA GLU A 101 -3.24 -1.53 28.86
C GLU A 101 -3.39 -0.07 28.39
N GLU A 102 -2.64 0.84 28.99
CA GLU A 102 -2.63 2.28 28.65
C GLU A 102 -2.03 2.60 27.26
N ARG A 103 -1.45 1.60 26.57
CA ARG A 103 -0.94 1.72 25.19
C ARG A 103 -1.79 0.96 24.18
N LYS A 104 -3.00 0.55 24.55
CA LYS A 104 -4.03 0.00 23.68
C LYS A 104 -5.05 1.09 23.37
N TYR A 105 -4.90 1.73 22.23
CA TYR A 105 -5.70 2.91 21.85
C TYR A 105 -6.86 2.53 20.94
N VAL A 106 -8.06 3.02 21.25
CA VAL A 106 -9.29 2.74 20.50
C VAL A 106 -9.84 4.01 19.87
N GLY A 107 -10.37 3.91 18.65
CA GLY A 107 -11.04 4.98 17.92
C GLY A 107 -10.29 5.48 16.70
N PHE A 108 -10.90 6.42 15.99
CA PHE A 108 -10.39 6.93 14.71
C PHE A 108 -9.05 7.68 14.83
N ASP A 109 -8.77 8.33 15.96
CA ASP A 109 -7.52 9.05 16.22
C ASP A 109 -6.48 8.25 17.02
N ALA A 110 -6.79 7.00 17.34
CA ALA A 110 -5.96 6.10 18.14
C ALA A 110 -4.53 5.95 17.60
N TYR A 111 -4.39 5.93 16.26
CA TYR A 111 -3.11 5.79 15.57
C TYR A 111 -2.09 6.87 15.97
N LYS A 112 -2.51 8.14 16.17
CA LYS A 112 -1.60 9.25 16.53
C LYS A 112 -0.91 9.00 17.86
N LYS A 113 -1.66 8.47 18.84
CA LYS A 113 -1.15 8.17 20.19
C LYS A 113 -0.23 6.95 20.16
N ALA A 114 -0.62 5.89 19.45
CA ALA A 114 0.20 4.68 19.38
C ALA A 114 1.55 4.94 18.70
N MET A 115 1.57 5.69 17.58
CA MET A 115 2.79 6.06 16.87
C MET A 115 3.81 6.82 17.73
N ALA A 116 3.35 7.62 18.69
CA ALA A 116 4.23 8.41 19.56
C ALA A 116 5.18 7.56 20.41
N HIS A 117 4.83 6.27 20.66
CA HIS A 117 5.63 5.35 21.47
C HIS A 117 6.66 4.53 20.68
N ALA A 118 6.66 4.60 19.35
CA ALA A 118 7.39 3.68 18.50
C ALA A 118 8.42 4.38 17.61
N ASP A 119 9.39 3.62 17.15
CA ASP A 119 10.38 4.00 16.13
C ASP A 119 9.88 3.58 14.74
N VAL A 120 9.20 2.45 14.68
CA VAL A 120 8.63 1.84 13.46
C VAL A 120 7.12 1.69 13.63
N VAL A 121 6.37 2.01 12.58
CA VAL A 121 4.92 1.79 12.56
C VAL A 121 4.53 0.77 11.50
N ILE A 122 3.60 -0.11 11.85
CA ILE A 122 2.98 -1.10 10.97
C ILE A 122 1.56 -0.63 10.69
N LEU A 123 1.27 -0.22 9.44
CA LEU A 123 -0.01 0.35 9.02
C LEU A 123 -0.83 -0.70 8.26
N THR A 124 -1.84 -1.27 8.89
CA THR A 124 -2.64 -2.39 8.38
C THR A 124 -4.15 -2.19 8.48
N THR A 125 -4.60 -0.97 8.69
CA THR A 125 -6.01 -0.59 8.61
C THR A 125 -6.57 -0.78 7.19
N PRO A 126 -7.88 -0.73 6.96
CA PRO A 126 -8.43 -0.70 5.60
C PRO A 126 -7.78 0.36 4.72
N PRO A 127 -7.62 0.12 3.41
CA PRO A 127 -6.85 1.00 2.50
C PRO A 127 -7.24 2.49 2.51
N GLY A 128 -8.53 2.81 2.71
CA GLY A 128 -8.99 4.20 2.77
C GLY A 128 -8.32 5.06 3.85
N PHE A 129 -7.89 4.45 4.95
CA PHE A 129 -7.18 5.15 6.03
C PHE A 129 -5.67 5.31 5.79
N ARG A 130 -5.11 4.57 4.83
CA ARG A 130 -3.66 4.51 4.62
C ARG A 130 -3.03 5.89 4.34
N PRO A 131 -3.61 6.76 3.48
CA PRO A 131 -3.03 8.07 3.21
C PRO A 131 -2.88 8.93 4.46
N ILE A 132 -3.91 8.91 5.34
CA ILE A 132 -3.95 9.70 6.58
C ILE A 132 -2.91 9.18 7.58
N HIS A 133 -2.84 7.85 7.75
CA HIS A 133 -1.91 7.22 8.68
C HIS A 133 -0.47 7.34 8.22
N PHE A 134 -0.20 7.21 6.92
CA PHE A 134 1.12 7.37 6.34
C PHE A 134 1.64 8.80 6.49
N GLU A 135 0.83 9.80 6.17
CA GLU A 135 1.18 11.22 6.35
C GLU A 135 1.54 11.53 7.82
N GLU A 136 0.74 11.05 8.78
CA GLU A 136 1.02 11.25 10.21
C GLU A 136 2.32 10.54 10.64
N ALA A 137 2.56 9.31 10.14
CA ALA A 137 3.80 8.58 10.41
C ALA A 137 5.04 9.33 9.91
N VAL A 138 4.97 9.86 8.68
CA VAL A 138 6.03 10.70 8.08
C VAL A 138 6.23 12.00 8.87
N LYS A 139 5.13 12.65 9.29
CA LYS A 139 5.19 13.84 10.14
C LYS A 139 5.92 13.57 11.44
N GLN A 140 5.61 12.45 12.11
CA GLN A 140 6.26 12.02 13.36
C GLN A 140 7.66 11.40 13.16
N GLY A 141 8.16 11.32 11.91
CA GLY A 141 9.51 10.82 11.61
C GLY A 141 9.71 9.33 11.85
N LYS A 142 8.67 8.50 11.61
CA LYS A 142 8.74 7.06 11.85
C LYS A 142 9.27 6.30 10.64
N GLN A 143 9.98 5.20 10.88
CA GLN A 143 10.21 4.15 9.89
C GLN A 143 8.89 3.41 9.64
N ILE A 144 8.60 2.96 8.43
CA ILE A 144 7.23 2.57 8.07
C ILE A 144 7.20 1.24 7.30
N PHE A 145 6.40 0.30 7.80
CA PHE A 145 5.80 -0.75 7.01
C PHE A 145 4.33 -0.41 6.81
N MET A 146 3.85 -0.38 5.58
CA MET A 146 2.42 -0.18 5.30
C MET A 146 1.89 -1.21 4.32
N GLU A 147 0.71 -1.76 4.63
CA GLU A 147 0.03 -2.69 3.74
C GLU A 147 -0.49 -2.01 2.47
N LYS A 148 -0.52 -2.79 1.41
CA LYS A 148 -1.21 -2.48 0.16
C LYS A 148 -2.73 -2.67 0.34
N PRO A 149 -3.55 -2.04 -0.49
CA PRO A 149 -3.34 -0.82 -1.29
C PRO A 149 -3.06 0.40 -0.39
N VAL A 150 -2.42 1.41 -0.98
CA VAL A 150 -2.05 2.60 -0.18
C VAL A 150 -3.08 3.73 -0.23
N ALA A 151 -4.17 3.56 -0.99
CA ALA A 151 -5.31 4.46 -1.07
C ALA A 151 -6.51 3.77 -1.76
N THR A 152 -7.64 4.47 -1.87
CA THR A 152 -8.85 4.00 -2.58
C THR A 152 -9.33 4.97 -3.67
N ASP A 153 -8.68 6.14 -3.77
CA ASP A 153 -9.04 7.21 -4.71
C ASP A 153 -7.84 8.05 -5.16
N PRO A 154 -7.96 8.85 -6.24
CA PRO A 154 -6.89 9.71 -6.75
C PRO A 154 -6.38 10.74 -5.72
N ALA A 155 -7.27 11.34 -4.92
CA ALA A 155 -6.88 12.30 -3.89
C ALA A 155 -5.99 11.66 -2.82
N GLY A 156 -6.33 10.42 -2.40
CA GLY A 156 -5.52 9.62 -1.49
C GLY A 156 -4.16 9.26 -2.07
N ILE A 157 -4.09 8.90 -3.36
CA ILE A 157 -2.82 8.64 -4.07
C ILE A 157 -1.93 9.87 -4.06
N LYS A 158 -2.48 11.04 -4.41
CA LYS A 158 -1.72 12.29 -4.37
C LYS A 158 -1.16 12.56 -2.97
N ARG A 159 -1.95 12.39 -1.94
CA ARG A 159 -1.54 12.55 -0.54
C ARG A 159 -0.38 11.61 -0.16
N VAL A 160 -0.44 10.35 -0.62
CA VAL A 160 0.65 9.39 -0.40
C VAL A 160 1.92 9.83 -1.13
N LEU A 161 1.84 10.29 -2.37
CA LEU A 161 2.99 10.76 -3.13
C LEU A 161 3.63 12.00 -2.49
N ASP A 162 2.82 12.98 -2.06
CA ASP A 162 3.30 14.18 -1.37
C ASP A 162 4.02 13.80 -0.05
N ALA A 163 3.47 12.88 0.73
CA ALA A 163 4.11 12.38 1.95
C ALA A 163 5.37 11.54 1.66
N ALA A 164 5.41 10.79 0.55
CA ALA A 164 6.57 10.02 0.13
C ALA A 164 7.79 10.91 -0.15
N GLU A 165 7.59 12.07 -0.77
CA GLU A 165 8.68 13.04 -0.98
C GLU A 165 9.26 13.56 0.35
N ILE A 166 8.40 13.83 1.33
CA ILE A 166 8.85 14.23 2.67
C ILE A 166 9.60 13.07 3.36
N ALA A 167 9.13 11.83 3.21
CA ALA A 167 9.78 10.65 3.76
C ALA A 167 11.19 10.46 3.16
N LYS A 168 11.37 10.64 1.85
CA LYS A 168 12.67 10.61 1.17
C LYS A 168 13.62 11.68 1.74
N GLN A 169 13.15 12.92 1.87
CA GLN A 169 13.96 14.03 2.44
C GLN A 169 14.40 13.74 3.88
N LYS A 170 13.54 13.11 4.67
CA LYS A 170 13.83 12.68 6.04
C LYS A 170 14.61 11.37 6.14
N LYS A 171 14.89 10.70 5.01
CA LYS A 171 15.53 9.37 4.95
C LYS A 171 14.79 8.32 5.79
N LEU A 172 13.47 8.32 5.75
CA LEU A 172 12.65 7.31 6.41
C LEU A 172 12.49 6.10 5.49
N ASN A 173 12.82 4.91 5.99
CA ASN A 173 12.53 3.69 5.24
C ASN A 173 11.01 3.47 5.19
N VAL A 174 10.50 3.25 3.99
CA VAL A 174 9.11 2.94 3.72
C VAL A 174 9.03 1.66 2.89
N VAL A 175 8.51 0.59 3.48
CA VAL A 175 8.18 -0.65 2.79
C VAL A 175 6.68 -0.73 2.59
N VAL A 176 6.24 -1.09 1.39
CA VAL A 176 4.84 -1.39 1.06
C VAL A 176 4.68 -2.89 0.92
N GLY A 177 3.66 -3.49 1.54
CA GLY A 177 3.35 -4.92 1.56
C GLY A 177 3.01 -5.53 0.19
N LEU A 178 3.80 -5.21 -0.83
CA LEU A 178 3.78 -5.83 -2.16
C LEU A 178 4.82 -6.96 -2.19
N GLN A 179 4.54 -8.01 -1.46
CA GLN A 179 5.48 -9.08 -1.09
C GLN A 179 6.16 -9.76 -2.27
N ARG A 180 5.61 -9.71 -3.50
CA ARG A 180 6.25 -10.32 -4.69
C ARG A 180 7.59 -9.69 -5.03
N HIS A 181 7.82 -8.43 -4.65
CA HIS A 181 9.15 -7.80 -4.74
C HIS A 181 10.20 -8.44 -3.81
N TYR A 182 9.76 -9.24 -2.84
CA TYR A 182 10.60 -9.93 -1.86
C TYR A 182 10.61 -11.45 -2.06
N GLN A 183 9.91 -11.96 -3.09
CA GLN A 183 9.84 -13.36 -3.43
C GLN A 183 10.97 -13.76 -4.39
N ASN A 184 11.75 -14.78 -4.04
CA ASN A 184 12.94 -15.17 -4.79
C ASN A 184 12.65 -15.52 -6.24
N SER A 185 11.60 -16.29 -6.53
CA SER A 185 11.22 -16.62 -7.90
C SER A 185 10.91 -15.39 -8.76
N TYR A 186 10.20 -14.40 -8.21
CA TYR A 186 9.89 -13.16 -8.93
C TYR A 186 11.13 -12.29 -9.13
N ARG A 187 12.00 -12.19 -8.13
CA ARG A 187 13.30 -11.47 -8.24
C ARG A 187 14.20 -12.08 -9.32
N GLU A 188 14.27 -13.40 -9.38
CA GLU A 188 15.05 -14.11 -10.39
C GLU A 188 14.48 -13.94 -11.81
N LEU A 189 13.15 -13.99 -11.96
CA LEU A 189 12.50 -13.70 -13.24
C LEU A 189 12.74 -12.26 -13.67
N PHE A 190 12.62 -11.29 -12.74
CA PHE A 190 12.88 -9.88 -13.02
C PHE A 190 14.32 -9.64 -13.45
N ALA A 191 15.30 -10.23 -12.75
CA ALA A 191 16.71 -10.11 -13.10
C ALA A 191 17.04 -10.65 -14.51
N LYS A 192 16.21 -11.54 -15.05
CA LYS A 192 16.37 -12.19 -16.36
C LYS A 192 15.31 -11.74 -17.39
N LYS A 193 14.53 -10.70 -17.10
CA LYS A 193 13.41 -10.26 -17.95
C LYS A 193 13.83 -9.93 -19.38
N ASP A 194 15.07 -9.48 -19.59
CA ASP A 194 15.58 -9.09 -20.90
C ASP A 194 15.75 -10.29 -21.87
N MET A 195 15.69 -11.54 -21.36
CA MET A 195 15.69 -12.76 -22.18
C MET A 195 14.48 -12.84 -23.12
N ILE A 196 13.36 -12.17 -22.78
CA ILE A 196 12.18 -12.13 -23.64
C ILE A 196 12.14 -10.91 -24.60
N GLY A 197 13.14 -10.03 -24.53
CA GLY A 197 13.16 -8.77 -25.28
C GLY A 197 12.12 -7.77 -24.73
N ASP A 198 11.68 -6.82 -25.58
CA ASP A 198 10.69 -5.82 -25.18
C ASP A 198 9.33 -6.47 -24.91
N ILE A 199 8.72 -6.14 -23.76
CA ILE A 199 7.39 -6.65 -23.40
C ILE A 199 6.35 -5.93 -24.26
N THR A 200 5.67 -6.68 -25.12
CA THR A 200 4.64 -6.19 -26.06
C THR A 200 3.24 -6.33 -25.52
N SER A 201 2.99 -7.36 -24.69
CA SER A 201 1.73 -7.55 -23.99
C SER A 201 1.91 -8.33 -22.70
N ALA A 202 0.92 -8.22 -21.81
CA ALA A 202 0.85 -8.99 -20.59
C ALA A 202 -0.58 -9.44 -20.28
N GLN A 203 -0.70 -10.47 -19.46
CA GLN A 203 -1.94 -10.96 -18.92
C GLN A 203 -1.81 -11.14 -17.42
N ALA A 204 -2.82 -10.72 -16.66
CA ALA A 204 -2.88 -10.84 -15.22
C ALA A 204 -4.24 -11.36 -14.76
N TRP A 205 -4.23 -12.27 -13.80
CA TRP A 205 -5.45 -12.90 -13.29
C TRP A 205 -5.48 -12.88 -11.77
N TRP A 206 -6.65 -12.51 -11.21
CA TRP A 206 -7.02 -12.81 -9.83
C TRP A 206 -8.45 -13.36 -9.82
N ASN A 207 -8.60 -14.62 -10.12
CA ASN A 207 -9.89 -15.31 -10.19
C ASN A 207 -10.00 -16.31 -9.04
N ASN A 208 -10.94 -16.09 -8.11
CA ASN A 208 -11.20 -16.98 -6.99
C ASN A 208 -12.67 -16.88 -6.52
N ASP A 209 -12.99 -17.55 -5.42
CA ASP A 209 -14.36 -17.65 -4.90
C ASP A 209 -14.79 -16.43 -4.06
N GLY A 210 -13.86 -15.54 -3.70
CA GLY A 210 -14.13 -14.35 -2.89
C GLY A 210 -13.62 -14.44 -1.47
N VAL A 211 -14.11 -13.55 -0.61
CA VAL A 211 -13.69 -13.40 0.78
C VAL A 211 -14.89 -13.40 1.73
N TRP A 212 -14.61 -13.32 3.02
CA TRP A 212 -15.59 -13.26 4.11
C TRP A 212 -16.61 -12.12 3.92
N VAL A 213 -17.77 -12.29 4.55
CA VAL A 213 -18.83 -11.28 4.70
C VAL A 213 -19.14 -11.13 6.18
N ASN A 214 -19.25 -9.91 6.66
CA ASN A 214 -19.75 -9.61 8.01
C ASN A 214 -21.17 -9.07 7.90
N MET A 215 -22.14 -9.86 8.41
CA MET A 215 -23.54 -9.48 8.41
C MET A 215 -23.78 -8.30 9.35
N ARG A 216 -24.70 -7.41 8.96
CA ARG A 216 -25.14 -6.28 9.78
C ARG A 216 -25.82 -6.75 11.07
N LYS A 217 -25.47 -6.10 12.19
CA LYS A 217 -26.16 -6.26 13.47
C LYS A 217 -27.10 -5.09 13.70
N PRO A 218 -28.25 -5.31 14.37
CA PRO A 218 -29.28 -4.27 14.55
C PRO A 218 -28.79 -3.00 15.25
N GLU A 219 -27.85 -3.14 16.20
CA GLU A 219 -27.33 -2.04 17.01
C GLU A 219 -26.27 -1.17 16.32
N GLN A 220 -25.76 -1.59 15.16
CA GLN A 220 -24.68 -0.89 14.48
C GLN A 220 -25.17 0.37 13.77
N THR A 221 -24.44 1.46 13.95
CA THR A 221 -24.57 2.63 13.07
C THR A 221 -24.12 2.26 11.66
N GLU A 222 -24.45 3.10 10.66
CA GLU A 222 -24.02 2.85 9.28
C GLU A 222 -22.49 2.85 9.15
N MET A 223 -21.83 3.80 9.82
CA MET A 223 -20.36 3.87 9.85
C MET A 223 -19.75 2.59 10.46
N GLU A 224 -20.29 2.12 11.58
CA GLU A 224 -19.79 0.91 12.23
C GLU A 224 -19.94 -0.32 11.34
N TYR A 225 -21.12 -0.48 10.73
CA TYR A 225 -21.37 -1.61 9.85
C TYR A 225 -20.43 -1.61 8.65
N GLN A 226 -20.27 -0.48 7.95
CA GLN A 226 -19.37 -0.39 6.81
C GLN A 226 -17.93 -0.69 7.22
N MET A 227 -17.46 -0.17 8.33
CA MET A 227 -16.12 -0.48 8.84
C MET A 227 -15.94 -1.94 9.25
N ARG A 228 -16.96 -2.61 9.81
CA ARG A 228 -16.92 -4.04 10.12
C ARG A 228 -16.94 -4.91 8.87
N ASN A 229 -17.67 -4.49 7.84
CA ASN A 229 -17.80 -5.15 6.54
C ASN A 229 -16.99 -4.44 5.43
N TRP A 230 -15.85 -3.85 5.80
CA TRP A 230 -15.07 -2.89 5.02
C TRP A 230 -14.73 -3.32 3.59
N TYR A 231 -14.61 -4.61 3.34
CA TYR A 231 -14.25 -5.14 2.02
C TYR A 231 -15.27 -4.79 0.93
N TYR A 232 -16.51 -4.53 1.31
CA TYR A 232 -17.63 -4.31 0.39
C TYR A 232 -17.97 -2.84 0.13
N PHE A 233 -17.14 -1.91 0.63
CA PHE A 233 -17.34 -0.47 0.47
C PHE A 233 -16.11 0.19 -0.18
N VAL A 234 -16.36 0.91 -1.29
CA VAL A 234 -15.30 1.49 -2.14
C VAL A 234 -14.38 2.43 -1.35
N TRP A 235 -14.93 3.25 -0.46
CA TRP A 235 -14.12 4.18 0.32
C TRP A 235 -13.13 3.49 1.27
N LEU A 236 -13.40 2.25 1.67
CA LEU A 236 -12.57 1.46 2.59
C LEU A 236 -11.58 0.54 1.86
N CYS A 237 -12.06 -0.20 0.84
CA CYS A 237 -11.25 -1.21 0.16
C CYS A 237 -10.86 -0.85 -1.28
N GLY A 238 -11.62 0.01 -1.95
CA GLY A 238 -11.41 0.31 -3.37
C GLY A 238 -11.98 -0.71 -4.33
N ASP A 239 -12.77 -1.71 -3.90
CA ASP A 239 -13.17 -2.92 -4.60
C ASP A 239 -12.06 -3.98 -4.69
N HIS A 240 -12.41 -5.25 -4.99
CA HIS A 240 -11.46 -6.37 -5.02
C HIS A 240 -10.40 -6.26 -6.13
N ILE A 241 -10.66 -5.53 -7.18
CA ILE A 241 -9.66 -5.18 -8.20
C ILE A 241 -8.52 -4.34 -7.58
N VAL A 242 -8.83 -3.45 -6.63
CA VAL A 242 -7.86 -2.61 -5.93
C VAL A 242 -7.24 -3.38 -4.77
N GLU A 243 -8.06 -4.06 -3.97
CA GLU A 243 -7.59 -4.68 -2.72
C GLU A 243 -6.73 -5.94 -2.97
N GLN A 244 -7.10 -6.80 -3.90
CA GLN A 244 -6.38 -8.07 -4.16
C GLN A 244 -5.62 -8.06 -5.49
N HIS A 245 -6.28 -7.70 -6.58
CA HIS A 245 -5.68 -7.82 -7.91
C HIS A 245 -4.51 -6.87 -8.16
N ILE A 246 -4.34 -5.84 -7.31
CA ILE A 246 -3.16 -4.97 -7.31
C ILE A 246 -1.85 -5.76 -7.34
N HIS A 247 -1.76 -6.92 -6.67
CA HIS A 247 -0.54 -7.72 -6.65
C HIS A 247 -0.08 -8.12 -8.06
N ASN A 248 -1.02 -8.47 -8.94
CA ASN A 248 -0.70 -8.89 -10.30
C ASN A 248 -0.38 -7.68 -11.19
N MET A 249 -1.14 -6.58 -11.04
CA MET A 249 -0.88 -5.35 -11.79
C MET A 249 0.46 -4.72 -11.40
N ASP A 250 0.81 -4.77 -10.12
CA ASP A 250 2.10 -4.33 -9.61
C ASP A 250 3.27 -5.08 -10.24
N VAL A 251 3.18 -6.41 -10.35
CA VAL A 251 4.20 -7.22 -11.05
C VAL A 251 4.41 -6.74 -12.48
N ILE A 252 3.31 -6.50 -13.22
CA ILE A 252 3.45 -6.03 -14.60
C ILE A 252 4.05 -4.62 -14.65
N ASN A 253 3.61 -3.69 -13.79
CA ASN A 253 4.20 -2.35 -13.69
C ASN A 253 5.70 -2.42 -13.35
N TRP A 254 6.09 -3.29 -12.41
CA TRP A 254 7.48 -3.51 -12.04
C TRP A 254 8.33 -4.00 -13.21
N PHE A 255 7.89 -5.04 -13.93
CA PHE A 255 8.61 -5.59 -15.08
C PHE A 255 8.66 -4.61 -16.26
N LYS A 256 7.61 -3.81 -16.46
CA LYS A 256 7.57 -2.73 -17.47
C LYS A 256 8.41 -1.51 -17.09
N GLY A 257 8.69 -1.32 -15.79
CA GLY A 257 9.37 -0.12 -15.28
C GLY A 257 8.51 1.14 -15.32
N GLY A 258 7.18 1.01 -15.25
CA GLY A 258 6.24 2.14 -15.30
C GLY A 258 4.78 1.72 -15.14
N HIS A 259 3.88 2.69 -15.28
CA HIS A 259 2.43 2.50 -15.16
C HIS A 259 1.72 2.72 -16.50
N PRO A 260 0.47 2.24 -16.68
CA PRO A 260 -0.30 2.50 -17.88
C PRO A 260 -0.71 3.98 -17.98
N VAL A 261 -0.91 4.47 -19.22
CA VAL A 261 -1.37 5.84 -19.48
C VAL A 261 -2.87 5.92 -19.74
N LYS A 262 -3.50 4.79 -20.13
CA LYS A 262 -4.95 4.69 -20.37
C LYS A 262 -5.48 3.35 -19.89
N ALA A 263 -6.77 3.32 -19.56
CA ALA A 263 -7.50 2.11 -19.28
C ALA A 263 -8.93 2.17 -19.82
N GLN A 264 -9.43 1.03 -20.26
CA GLN A 264 -10.84 0.79 -20.56
C GLN A 264 -11.23 -0.59 -20.05
N GLY A 265 -12.52 -0.81 -19.78
CA GLY A 265 -12.91 -2.13 -19.30
C GLY A 265 -14.40 -2.35 -19.16
N MET A 266 -14.75 -3.58 -18.82
CA MET A 266 -16.11 -3.98 -18.52
C MET A 266 -16.15 -4.80 -17.24
N GLY A 267 -17.26 -4.72 -16.51
CA GLY A 267 -17.45 -5.44 -15.26
C GLY A 267 -18.87 -5.31 -14.76
N GLY A 268 -19.14 -5.90 -13.61
CA GLY A 268 -20.49 -5.86 -13.06
C GLY A 268 -20.67 -6.73 -11.82
N ARG A 269 -21.94 -6.95 -11.46
CA ARG A 269 -22.38 -7.84 -10.39
C ARG A 269 -23.28 -8.93 -10.94
N GLN A 270 -22.82 -10.18 -10.88
CA GLN A 270 -23.59 -11.34 -11.28
C GLN A 270 -24.11 -12.12 -10.06
N VAL A 271 -23.30 -12.30 -9.05
CA VAL A 271 -23.60 -13.16 -7.90
C VAL A 271 -23.75 -12.39 -6.57
N ARG A 272 -23.14 -11.23 -6.42
CA ARG A 272 -23.22 -10.39 -5.22
C ARG A 272 -24.54 -9.60 -5.16
N LYS A 273 -25.67 -10.28 -4.98
CA LYS A 273 -27.03 -9.69 -5.04
C LYS A 273 -27.59 -9.27 -3.68
N GLY A 274 -27.01 -9.73 -2.57
CA GLY A 274 -27.47 -9.44 -1.22
C GLY A 274 -27.01 -8.07 -0.71
N LYS A 275 -27.68 -7.58 0.34
CA LYS A 275 -27.40 -6.31 1.02
C LYS A 275 -26.01 -6.26 1.61
N GLU A 276 -25.53 -7.42 2.05
CA GLU A 276 -24.23 -7.64 2.70
C GLU A 276 -23.04 -7.41 1.76
N TYR A 277 -23.25 -7.38 0.47
CA TYR A 277 -22.20 -7.17 -0.53
C TYR A 277 -21.95 -5.69 -0.87
N GLY A 278 -22.53 -4.74 -0.11
CA GLY A 278 -22.28 -3.32 -0.28
C GLY A 278 -22.45 -2.84 -1.73
N GLU A 279 -21.48 -2.09 -2.24
CA GLU A 279 -21.54 -1.42 -3.54
C GLU A 279 -20.59 -1.98 -4.61
N ILE A 280 -19.66 -2.90 -4.26
CA ILE A 280 -18.60 -3.35 -5.17
C ILE A 280 -19.08 -4.38 -6.23
N PHE A 281 -18.36 -4.45 -7.34
CA PHE A 281 -18.57 -5.46 -8.36
C PHE A 281 -18.08 -6.86 -7.92
N ASP A 282 -18.41 -7.91 -8.66
CA ASP A 282 -17.87 -9.26 -8.46
C ASP A 282 -16.95 -9.74 -9.60
N HIS A 283 -16.87 -8.98 -10.70
CA HIS A 283 -15.92 -9.25 -11.77
C HIS A 283 -15.53 -7.98 -12.53
N HIS A 284 -14.28 -7.97 -13.01
CA HIS A 284 -13.71 -6.92 -13.84
C HIS A 284 -12.83 -7.53 -14.94
N TYR A 285 -12.90 -6.96 -16.13
CA TYR A 285 -11.93 -7.10 -17.19
C TYR A 285 -11.47 -5.70 -17.61
N VAL A 286 -10.16 -5.46 -17.62
CA VAL A 286 -9.58 -4.17 -17.98
C VAL A 286 -8.43 -4.35 -18.95
N GLU A 287 -8.44 -3.56 -19.99
CA GLU A 287 -7.32 -3.37 -20.90
C GLU A 287 -6.61 -2.08 -20.51
N TYR A 288 -5.33 -2.20 -20.16
CA TYR A 288 -4.46 -1.07 -19.85
C TYR A 288 -3.45 -0.87 -20.95
N GLN A 289 -3.31 0.36 -21.42
CA GLN A 289 -2.32 0.74 -22.41
C GLN A 289 -1.14 1.48 -21.76
N TYR A 290 0.07 1.02 -22.00
CA TYR A 290 1.30 1.70 -21.61
C TYR A 290 1.75 2.73 -22.65
N ALA A 291 2.68 3.63 -22.28
CA ALA A 291 3.15 4.70 -23.15
C ALA A 291 3.83 4.20 -24.44
N ASP A 292 4.44 3.01 -24.41
CA ASP A 292 5.06 2.35 -25.55
C ASP A 292 4.07 1.58 -26.45
N GLY A 293 2.78 1.68 -26.15
CA GLY A 293 1.71 0.99 -26.89
C GLY A 293 1.47 -0.45 -26.48
N SER A 294 2.27 -1.01 -25.57
CA SER A 294 2.01 -2.38 -25.06
C SER A 294 0.75 -2.42 -24.20
N ILE A 295 0.10 -3.61 -24.16
CA ILE A 295 -1.19 -3.80 -23.53
C ILE A 295 -1.09 -4.82 -22.39
N LEU A 296 -1.69 -4.49 -21.25
CA LEU A 296 -2.00 -5.44 -20.19
C LEU A 296 -3.50 -5.79 -20.24
N ASN A 297 -3.81 -7.06 -20.45
CA ASN A 297 -5.14 -7.64 -20.28
C ASN A 297 -5.27 -8.17 -18.85
N SER A 298 -6.11 -7.55 -18.07
CA SER A 298 -6.27 -7.79 -16.64
C SER A 298 -7.67 -8.29 -16.35
N GLN A 299 -7.78 -9.36 -15.59
CA GLN A 299 -9.10 -9.89 -15.18
C GLN A 299 -9.08 -10.34 -13.72
N CYS A 300 -10.13 -10.00 -13.00
CA CYS A 300 -10.36 -10.52 -11.67
C CYS A 300 -11.83 -10.78 -11.42
N ARG A 301 -12.12 -11.79 -10.61
CA ARG A 301 -13.48 -12.10 -10.19
C ARG A 301 -13.52 -12.85 -8.88
N HIS A 302 -14.62 -12.65 -8.16
CA HIS A 302 -15.01 -13.38 -6.97
C HIS A 302 -16.35 -14.08 -7.25
N ILE A 303 -16.31 -15.19 -8.01
CA ILE A 303 -17.49 -15.98 -8.38
C ILE A 303 -17.23 -17.44 -8.04
N PRO A 304 -17.88 -17.99 -7.00
CA PRO A 304 -17.70 -19.38 -6.59
C PRO A 304 -18.04 -20.38 -7.71
N GLY A 305 -17.32 -21.51 -7.72
CA GLY A 305 -17.53 -22.58 -8.69
C GLY A 305 -16.98 -22.28 -10.09
N THR A 306 -16.23 -21.19 -10.26
CA THR A 306 -15.55 -20.88 -11.54
C THR A 306 -14.06 -21.23 -11.48
N MET A 307 -13.35 -21.22 -12.63
CA MET A 307 -11.92 -21.50 -12.68
C MET A 307 -11.14 -20.55 -11.76
N SER A 308 -10.37 -21.11 -10.83
CA SER A 308 -9.44 -20.33 -9.99
C SER A 308 -8.11 -20.16 -10.71
N LYS A 309 -7.60 -18.90 -10.74
CA LYS A 309 -6.27 -18.58 -11.27
C LYS A 309 -5.78 -17.27 -10.68
N VAL A 310 -4.58 -17.31 -10.06
CA VAL A 310 -3.84 -16.13 -9.63
C VAL A 310 -2.46 -16.23 -10.26
N ASP A 311 -2.19 -15.43 -11.31
CA ASP A 311 -0.98 -15.58 -12.13
C ASP A 311 -0.73 -14.35 -13.00
N GLU A 312 0.50 -14.23 -13.54
CA GLU A 312 0.89 -13.27 -14.57
C GLU A 312 1.68 -13.98 -15.68
N VAL A 313 1.44 -13.50 -16.92
CA VAL A 313 2.23 -13.88 -18.10
C VAL A 313 2.62 -12.62 -18.84
N MET A 314 3.90 -12.48 -19.15
CA MET A 314 4.43 -11.42 -20.00
C MET A 314 4.91 -11.98 -21.32
N ILE A 315 4.54 -11.31 -22.41
CA ILE A 315 4.90 -11.69 -23.78
C ILE A 315 5.81 -10.60 -24.33
N GLY A 316 7.02 -10.99 -24.65
CA GLY A 316 8.02 -10.10 -25.25
C GLY A 316 8.32 -10.47 -26.70
N THR A 317 9.21 -9.70 -27.33
CA THR A 317 9.59 -9.90 -28.74
C THR A 317 10.37 -11.20 -28.98
N LYS A 318 11.00 -11.79 -27.95
CA LYS A 318 11.85 -12.99 -28.05
C LYS A 318 11.33 -14.19 -27.28
N GLY A 319 10.33 -14.01 -26.40
CA GLY A 319 9.84 -15.10 -25.56
C GLY A 319 8.74 -14.66 -24.58
N LYS A 320 8.52 -15.48 -23.56
CA LYS A 320 7.48 -15.30 -22.55
C LYS A 320 7.98 -15.59 -21.16
N ILE A 321 7.51 -14.83 -20.16
CA ILE A 321 7.67 -15.12 -18.74
C ILE A 321 6.35 -15.66 -18.20
N PHE A 322 6.41 -16.78 -17.48
CA PHE A 322 5.30 -17.40 -16.77
C PHE A 322 5.58 -17.34 -15.26
N CYS A 323 4.99 -16.36 -14.56
CA CYS A 323 5.31 -16.10 -13.15
C CYS A 323 4.91 -17.27 -12.24
N GLY A 324 3.69 -17.80 -12.36
CA GLY A 324 3.24 -18.92 -11.53
C GLY A 324 4.03 -20.21 -11.77
N ALA A 325 4.55 -20.42 -12.98
CA ALA A 325 5.44 -21.53 -13.31
C ALA A 325 6.92 -21.23 -13.00
N ALA A 326 7.23 -19.97 -12.68
CA ALA A 326 8.57 -19.45 -12.40
C ALA A 326 9.59 -19.79 -13.52
N ASN A 327 9.19 -19.59 -14.78
CA ASN A 327 10.07 -19.88 -15.93
C ASN A 327 9.98 -18.86 -17.06
N ILE A 328 11.00 -18.90 -17.92
CA ILE A 328 11.09 -18.12 -19.16
C ILE A 328 11.25 -19.11 -20.31
N LYS A 329 10.47 -18.88 -21.37
CA LYS A 329 10.51 -19.69 -22.60
C LYS A 329 10.65 -18.78 -23.80
N ASP A 330 11.31 -19.26 -24.87
CA ASP A 330 11.25 -18.62 -26.17
C ASP A 330 9.89 -18.90 -26.87
N HIS A 331 9.70 -18.34 -28.05
CA HIS A 331 8.45 -18.53 -28.81
C HIS A 331 8.24 -19.96 -29.34
N SER A 332 9.32 -20.77 -29.44
CA SER A 332 9.23 -22.19 -29.78
C SER A 332 8.77 -23.07 -28.62
N GLY A 333 8.75 -22.51 -27.40
CA GLY A 333 8.42 -23.23 -26.18
C GLY A 333 9.64 -23.81 -25.45
N LYS A 334 10.87 -23.60 -25.97
CA LYS A 334 12.10 -24.02 -25.32
C LYS A 334 12.28 -23.22 -24.04
N VAL A 335 12.55 -23.93 -22.92
CA VAL A 335 12.83 -23.30 -21.62
C VAL A 335 14.22 -22.64 -21.68
N LEU A 336 14.24 -21.33 -21.47
CA LEU A 336 15.45 -20.52 -21.36
C LEU A 336 15.93 -20.39 -19.92
N PHE A 337 14.99 -20.36 -18.98
CA PHE A 337 15.25 -20.29 -17.55
C PHE A 337 14.13 -21.01 -16.77
N GLN A 338 14.50 -21.70 -15.70
CA GLN A 338 13.58 -22.29 -14.73
C GLN A 338 14.11 -22.03 -13.32
N PHE A 339 13.32 -21.37 -12.49
CA PHE A 339 13.64 -21.22 -11.06
C PHE A 339 13.46 -22.56 -10.33
N ASP A 340 14.44 -22.92 -9.50
CA ASP A 340 14.30 -24.08 -8.62
C ASP A 340 13.46 -23.71 -7.40
N LYS A 341 12.25 -24.26 -7.31
CA LYS A 341 11.31 -23.98 -6.20
C LYS A 341 11.84 -24.34 -4.81
N LYS A 342 12.90 -25.16 -4.70
CA LYS A 342 13.57 -25.43 -3.42
C LYS A 342 14.25 -24.18 -2.85
N GLY A 343 14.57 -23.19 -3.68
CA GLY A 343 15.14 -21.91 -3.31
C GLY A 343 14.10 -20.84 -2.94
N GLU A 344 12.80 -21.19 -2.86
CA GLU A 344 11.76 -20.21 -2.53
C GLU A 344 11.79 -19.85 -1.05
N ASN A 345 11.51 -18.58 -0.76
CA ASN A 345 11.45 -18.02 0.58
C ASN A 345 9.99 -17.70 0.99
N ASP A 346 9.78 -17.33 2.25
CA ASP A 346 8.57 -16.65 2.68
C ASP A 346 8.72 -15.14 2.39
N PRO A 347 8.04 -14.60 1.37
CA PRO A 347 8.19 -13.20 1.00
C PRO A 347 7.61 -12.23 2.04
N TYR A 348 6.59 -12.63 2.79
CA TYR A 348 6.02 -11.83 3.88
C TYR A 348 7.00 -11.67 5.04
N GLN A 349 7.73 -12.71 5.40
CA GLN A 349 8.79 -12.59 6.40
C GLN A 349 9.97 -11.79 5.86
N THR A 350 10.34 -12.01 4.59
CA THR A 350 11.52 -11.38 3.98
C THR A 350 11.38 -9.85 3.89
N GLU A 351 10.18 -9.31 3.59
CA GLU A 351 9.97 -7.86 3.56
C GLU A 351 10.21 -7.20 4.93
N HIS A 352 9.85 -7.88 6.03
CA HIS A 352 10.15 -7.43 7.38
C HIS A 352 11.62 -7.61 7.74
N ASP A 353 12.22 -8.76 7.42
CA ASP A 353 13.65 -9.02 7.70
C ASP A 353 14.55 -7.97 7.04
N GLU A 354 14.29 -7.62 5.79
CA GLU A 354 15.08 -6.62 5.07
C GLU A 354 14.87 -5.20 5.62
N LEU A 355 13.62 -4.83 5.94
CA LEU A 355 13.30 -3.53 6.53
C LEU A 355 13.99 -3.35 7.88
N PHE A 356 13.80 -4.29 8.80
CA PHE A 356 14.34 -4.19 10.15
C PHE A 356 15.88 -4.30 10.17
N ALA A 357 16.47 -5.07 9.24
CA ALA A 357 17.92 -5.10 9.07
C ALA A 357 18.49 -3.75 8.61
N ALA A 358 17.82 -3.04 7.69
CA ALA A 358 18.23 -1.70 7.26
C ALA A 358 18.11 -0.68 8.40
N ILE A 359 16.99 -0.72 9.15
CA ILE A 359 16.78 0.17 10.31
C ILE A 359 17.85 -0.04 11.37
N ALA A 360 18.14 -1.29 11.75
CA ALA A 360 19.15 -1.59 12.78
C ALA A 360 20.56 -1.15 12.40
N LYS A 361 20.85 -1.07 11.10
CA LYS A 361 22.14 -0.56 10.58
C LYS A 361 22.15 0.95 10.36
N GLY A 362 21.04 1.65 10.57
CA GLY A 362 20.90 3.06 10.24
C GLY A 362 20.95 3.35 8.72
N GLU A 363 20.65 2.36 7.89
CA GLU A 363 20.67 2.48 6.43
C GLU A 363 19.33 3.01 5.91
N TYR A 364 19.36 3.99 5.00
CA TYR A 364 18.21 4.38 4.18
C TYR A 364 18.21 3.54 2.90
N LYS A 365 17.35 2.57 2.82
CA LYS A 365 17.31 1.58 1.72
C LYS A 365 15.98 1.56 0.97
N PHE A 366 14.86 1.85 1.64
CA PHE A 366 13.52 1.61 1.10
C PHE A 366 12.73 2.91 0.92
N ALA A 367 12.27 3.16 -0.32
CA ALA A 367 11.39 4.28 -0.71
C ALA A 367 10.21 3.75 -1.54
N ASN A 368 9.51 2.73 -1.02
CA ASN A 368 8.54 1.95 -1.81
C ASN A 368 7.20 2.67 -2.01
N ALA A 369 6.94 3.79 -1.31
CA ALA A 369 5.65 4.46 -1.36
C ALA A 369 5.25 4.91 -2.77
N GLU A 370 6.20 5.34 -3.59
CA GLU A 370 5.94 5.84 -4.95
C GLU A 370 5.45 4.73 -5.88
N TYR A 371 6.17 3.61 -5.99
CA TYR A 371 5.69 2.51 -6.83
C TYR A 371 4.42 1.88 -6.28
N GLY A 372 4.28 1.79 -4.94
CA GLY A 372 3.05 1.33 -4.29
C GLY A 372 1.85 2.21 -4.62
N ALA A 373 2.05 3.54 -4.69
CA ALA A 373 1.03 4.50 -5.11
C ALA A 373 0.67 4.33 -6.59
N HIS A 374 1.66 4.18 -7.48
CA HIS A 374 1.41 3.96 -8.90
C HIS A 374 0.68 2.64 -9.17
N SER A 375 1.06 1.56 -8.51
CA SER A 375 0.37 0.26 -8.64
C SER A 375 -1.05 0.31 -8.07
N THR A 376 -1.26 1.03 -6.96
CA THR A 376 -2.60 1.29 -6.42
C THR A 376 -3.44 2.12 -7.39
N MET A 377 -2.87 3.19 -7.97
CA MET A 377 -3.59 4.03 -8.94
C MET A 377 -3.94 3.26 -10.21
N THR A 378 -3.08 2.37 -10.69
CA THR A 378 -3.40 1.45 -11.80
C THR A 378 -4.68 0.67 -11.51
N ALA A 379 -4.79 0.10 -10.32
CA ALA A 379 -5.97 -0.65 -9.89
C ALA A 379 -7.22 0.24 -9.75
N ILE A 380 -7.08 1.44 -9.18
CA ILE A 380 -8.15 2.44 -9.06
C ILE A 380 -8.67 2.85 -10.45
N MET A 381 -7.76 3.12 -11.39
CA MET A 381 -8.13 3.47 -12.78
C MET A 381 -8.92 2.35 -13.43
N GLY A 382 -8.53 1.08 -13.22
CA GLY A 382 -9.28 -0.08 -13.72
C GLY A 382 -10.68 -0.22 -13.13
N ARG A 383 -10.83 -0.02 -11.81
CA ARG A 383 -12.15 0.05 -11.18
C ARG A 383 -13.02 1.14 -11.80
N MET A 384 -12.47 2.35 -11.92
CA MET A 384 -13.22 3.49 -12.46
C MET A 384 -13.59 3.28 -13.93
N ALA A 385 -12.72 2.67 -14.72
CA ALA A 385 -13.00 2.30 -16.13
C ALA A 385 -14.17 1.31 -16.24
N THR A 386 -14.17 0.25 -15.43
CA THR A 386 -15.25 -0.75 -15.43
C THR A 386 -16.55 -0.19 -14.86
N TYR A 387 -16.51 0.66 -13.84
CA TYR A 387 -17.69 1.27 -13.22
C TYR A 387 -18.38 2.29 -14.13
N SER A 388 -17.61 3.03 -14.93
CA SER A 388 -18.13 4.05 -15.85
C SER A 388 -18.39 3.51 -17.27
N GLY A 389 -17.64 2.47 -17.70
CA GLY A 389 -17.61 2.02 -19.09
C GLY A 389 -16.91 3.01 -20.03
N GLN A 390 -16.06 3.91 -19.48
CA GLN A 390 -15.38 4.94 -20.25
C GLN A 390 -13.87 4.62 -20.39
N VAL A 391 -13.26 5.19 -21.43
CA VAL A 391 -11.80 5.24 -21.53
C VAL A 391 -11.29 6.31 -20.56
N LEU A 392 -10.39 5.92 -19.66
CA LEU A 392 -9.82 6.80 -18.68
C LEU A 392 -8.34 7.07 -18.99
N ASP A 393 -7.94 8.31 -18.73
CA ASP A 393 -6.58 8.81 -18.91
C ASP A 393 -5.91 9.01 -17.55
N TRP A 394 -4.68 8.53 -17.40
CA TRP A 394 -3.94 8.57 -16.15
C TRP A 394 -3.80 9.99 -15.59
N ASP A 395 -3.30 10.91 -16.43
CA ASP A 395 -3.01 12.27 -15.95
C ASP A 395 -4.28 13.03 -15.57
N LYS A 396 -5.38 12.83 -16.31
CA LYS A 396 -6.68 13.41 -15.95
C LYS A 396 -7.18 12.90 -14.62
N LEU A 397 -7.05 11.59 -14.36
CA LEU A 397 -7.45 11.00 -13.08
C LEU A 397 -6.59 11.51 -11.93
N MET A 398 -5.27 11.51 -12.08
CA MET A 398 -4.34 11.99 -11.05
C MET A 398 -4.60 13.46 -10.69
N ASN A 399 -4.99 14.27 -11.66
CA ASN A 399 -5.28 15.70 -11.46
C ASN A 399 -6.75 15.99 -11.11
N SER A 400 -7.61 14.98 -11.04
CA SER A 400 -9.06 15.17 -10.80
C SER A 400 -9.41 15.66 -9.39
N GLY A 401 -8.54 15.40 -8.40
CA GLY A 401 -8.82 15.65 -6.98
C GLY A 401 -9.98 14.83 -6.42
N MET A 402 -10.46 13.83 -7.17
CA MET A 402 -11.60 13.00 -6.77
C MET A 402 -11.31 12.23 -5.50
N SER A 403 -12.24 12.29 -4.54
CA SER A 403 -12.21 11.53 -3.30
C SER A 403 -13.51 10.78 -3.07
N VAL A 404 -13.38 9.56 -2.55
CA VAL A 404 -14.50 8.71 -2.08
C VAL A 404 -14.57 8.66 -0.56
N MET A 405 -13.76 9.46 0.14
CA MET A 405 -13.68 9.44 1.59
C MET A 405 -14.83 10.19 2.26
N PRO A 406 -15.26 9.79 3.48
CA PRO A 406 -16.23 10.53 4.26
C PRO A 406 -15.65 11.91 4.68
N LYS A 407 -16.54 12.88 4.92
CA LYS A 407 -16.15 14.22 5.41
C LYS A 407 -15.66 14.20 6.85
N GLU A 408 -16.15 13.25 7.64
CA GLU A 408 -15.85 13.12 9.06
C GLU A 408 -15.73 11.65 9.46
N PHE A 409 -14.80 11.37 10.38
CA PHE A 409 -14.58 10.04 10.96
C PHE A 409 -15.14 10.01 12.40
N ALA A 410 -16.42 9.72 12.53
CA ALA A 410 -17.11 9.56 13.81
C ALA A 410 -18.16 8.44 13.68
N TRP A 411 -18.47 7.76 14.79
CA TRP A 411 -19.41 6.62 14.76
C TRP A 411 -20.83 7.02 14.34
N ASN A 412 -21.22 8.27 14.58
CA ASN A 412 -22.50 8.85 14.17
C ASN A 412 -22.42 9.65 12.87
N ALA A 413 -21.25 9.75 12.23
CA ALA A 413 -21.09 10.38 10.94
C ALA A 413 -21.68 9.52 9.82
N MET A 414 -22.08 10.18 8.73
CA MET A 414 -22.60 9.50 7.55
C MET A 414 -21.44 9.08 6.63
N PRO A 415 -21.32 7.78 6.33
CA PRO A 415 -20.36 7.34 5.32
C PRO A 415 -20.76 7.80 3.90
N PRO A 416 -19.86 7.75 2.90
CA PRO A 416 -20.11 8.30 1.57
C PRO A 416 -21.25 7.64 0.80
N THR A 417 -21.48 6.36 1.05
CA THR A 417 -22.52 5.55 0.41
C THR A 417 -23.52 5.10 1.46
N LEU A 418 -24.82 5.32 1.21
CA LEU A 418 -25.91 4.94 2.10
C LEU A 418 -26.82 3.92 1.41
N PRO A 419 -27.45 3.01 2.17
CA PRO A 419 -28.44 2.10 1.63
C PRO A 419 -29.74 2.83 1.33
N ASP A 420 -30.54 2.26 0.42
CA ASP A 420 -31.92 2.64 0.17
C ASP A 420 -32.86 2.18 1.32
N ALA A 421 -34.16 2.42 1.17
CA ALA A 421 -35.18 2.04 2.16
C ALA A 421 -35.25 0.52 2.39
N ASP A 422 -34.90 -0.28 1.38
CA ASP A 422 -34.84 -1.72 1.43
C ASP A 422 -33.50 -2.26 1.97
N GLY A 423 -32.53 -1.38 2.21
CA GLY A 423 -31.21 -1.69 2.73
C GLY A 423 -30.16 -2.08 1.69
N TYR A 424 -30.41 -1.85 0.40
CA TYR A 424 -29.44 -2.10 -0.69
C TYR A 424 -28.62 -0.85 -0.99
N TYR A 425 -27.34 -1.06 -1.26
CA TYR A 425 -26.43 0.03 -1.62
C TYR A 425 -26.47 0.28 -3.13
N PRO A 426 -26.32 1.55 -3.56
CA PRO A 426 -26.24 1.87 -4.99
C PRO A 426 -24.96 1.25 -5.58
N VAL A 427 -25.12 0.59 -6.72
CA VAL A 427 -24.04 -0.05 -7.48
C VAL A 427 -23.77 0.77 -8.73
N ALA A 428 -22.50 0.93 -9.08
CA ALA A 428 -22.13 1.61 -10.32
C ALA A 428 -22.79 0.98 -11.55
N VAL A 429 -23.22 1.80 -12.50
CA VAL A 429 -23.85 1.38 -13.75
C VAL A 429 -23.02 1.89 -14.92
N PRO A 430 -22.33 1.03 -15.68
CA PRO A 430 -21.57 1.43 -16.85
C PRO A 430 -22.44 2.20 -17.86
N GLY A 431 -21.90 3.29 -18.39
CA GLY A 431 -22.62 4.23 -19.24
C GLY A 431 -23.45 5.30 -18.51
N LYS A 432 -23.72 5.14 -17.21
CA LYS A 432 -24.42 6.12 -16.36
C LYS A 432 -23.52 6.73 -15.29
N THR A 433 -22.73 5.90 -14.62
CA THR A 433 -21.76 6.37 -13.62
C THR A 433 -20.65 7.17 -14.29
N LYS A 434 -20.41 8.38 -13.79
CA LYS A 434 -19.38 9.29 -14.33
C LYS A 434 -18.34 9.59 -13.27
N TYR A 435 -17.07 9.66 -13.69
CA TYR A 435 -15.93 10.00 -12.83
C TYR A 435 -15.21 11.28 -13.28
N ILE A 436 -15.25 11.60 -14.56
CA ILE A 436 -14.61 12.79 -15.14
C ILE A 436 -15.50 13.33 -16.27
#